data_47a57540f9a43a128cc3a7daad21d26a
#
_entry.id   47a57540f9a43a128cc3a7daad21d26a
#
_cell.length_a   1.000
_cell.length_b   1.000
_cell.length_c   1.000
_cell.angle_alpha   90.00
_cell.angle_beta   90.00
_cell.angle_gamma   90.00
#
_symmetry.space_group_name_H-M   'P 1'
#
loop_
_entity.id
_entity.type
_entity.pdbx_description
1 polymer ?
#
loop_
_entity_poly.entity_id
_entity_poly.type
_entity_poly.pdbx_seq_one_letter_code
_entity_poly.pdbx_strand_id
1 'polypeptide(L)'
;MYKGDCLQVMDYLISKNIKVDAIITDPPYAITNFSWDQIIPFNEMWDKLLKLIKDDGAIVLFGNEPFSSNLRRSNEKLYRYDWKWLKTQVTGFQNAKFQPLRCYEDIMVFSKVGAVSSCKKPMCYYPQGLVNINLKVMRSSVDY
;
A
#
# COMPACT_ATOMS: atom_id res chain seq x y z
N MET A 1 -16.69 15.42 1.54
CA MET A 1 -15.50 15.21 2.41
C MET A 1 -16.00 14.93 3.81
N TYR A 2 -15.45 13.92 4.49
CA TYR A 2 -15.77 13.59 5.88
C TYR A 2 -14.61 14.02 6.77
N LYS A 3 -14.91 14.59 7.94
CA LYS A 3 -13.93 15.00 8.94
C LYS A 3 -14.23 14.25 10.24
N GLY A 4 -13.23 13.54 10.78
CA GLY A 4 -13.38 12.78 12.01
C GLY A 4 -12.36 11.67 12.13
N ASP A 5 -12.51 10.83 13.13
CA ASP A 5 -11.74 9.60 13.30
C ASP A 5 -11.98 8.66 12.11
N CYS A 6 -10.91 8.11 11.52
CA CYS A 6 -11.01 7.32 10.30
C CYS A 6 -11.80 6.02 10.49
N LEU A 7 -11.70 5.37 11.66
CA LEU A 7 -12.45 4.14 11.96
C LEU A 7 -13.95 4.41 12.03
N GLN A 8 -14.35 5.53 12.66
CA GLN A 8 -15.75 5.95 12.76
C GLN A 8 -16.32 6.35 11.39
N VAL A 9 -15.54 7.09 10.60
CA VAL A 9 -15.94 7.45 9.22
C VAL A 9 -16.10 6.20 8.36
N MET A 10 -15.19 5.23 8.46
CA MET A 10 -15.32 3.96 7.74
C MET A 10 -16.58 3.19 8.16
N ASP A 11 -16.91 3.14 9.45
CA ASP A 11 -18.16 2.52 9.94
C ASP A 11 -19.40 3.19 9.35
N TYR A 12 -19.41 4.51 9.29
CA TYR A 12 -20.49 5.25 8.64
C TYR A 12 -20.62 4.90 7.16
N LEU A 13 -19.52 4.85 6.41
CA LEU A 13 -19.54 4.50 4.99
C LEU A 13 -20.00 3.04 4.77
N ILE A 14 -19.58 2.13 5.63
CA ILE A 14 -20.02 0.73 5.61
C ILE A 14 -21.52 0.62 5.86
N SER A 15 -22.04 1.36 6.84
CA SER A 15 -23.49 1.38 7.15
C SER A 15 -24.36 1.88 5.98
N LYS A 16 -23.76 2.65 5.05
CA LYS A 16 -24.38 3.13 3.82
C LYS A 16 -24.15 2.20 2.62
N ASN A 17 -23.56 1.02 2.82
CA ASN A 17 -23.19 0.07 1.77
C ASN A 17 -22.30 0.67 0.67
N ILE A 18 -21.48 1.66 1.02
CA ILE A 18 -20.55 2.29 0.06
C ILE A 18 -19.40 1.33 -0.22
N LYS A 19 -19.06 1.19 -1.50
CA LYS A 19 -17.88 0.47 -2.00
C LYS A 19 -17.04 1.41 -2.85
N VAL A 20 -15.72 1.30 -2.70
CA VAL A 20 -14.74 2.12 -3.43
C VAL A 20 -13.83 1.24 -4.29
N ASP A 21 -13.32 1.81 -5.37
CA ASP A 21 -12.41 1.12 -6.31
C ASP A 21 -10.98 1.10 -5.76
N ALA A 22 -10.60 2.13 -5.02
CA ALA A 22 -9.28 2.24 -4.41
C ALA A 22 -9.35 2.91 -3.03
N ILE A 23 -8.46 2.50 -2.14
CA ILE A 23 -8.18 3.17 -0.88
C ILE A 23 -6.70 3.53 -0.90
N ILE A 24 -6.37 4.81 -0.78
CA ILE A 24 -4.99 5.31 -0.80
C ILE A 24 -4.82 6.16 0.45
N THR A 25 -3.91 5.78 1.33
CA THR A 25 -3.70 6.52 2.58
C THR A 25 -2.29 6.35 3.13
N ASP A 26 -1.86 7.37 3.86
CA ASP A 26 -0.64 7.41 4.64
C ASP A 26 -1.05 7.32 6.12
N PRO A 27 -1.07 6.12 6.72
CA PRO A 27 -1.47 5.93 8.10
C PRO A 27 -0.37 6.40 9.07
N PRO A 28 -0.67 6.67 10.35
CA PRO A 28 0.36 7.00 11.33
C PRO A 28 1.27 5.80 11.61
N TYR A 29 2.59 6.04 11.74
CA TYR A 29 3.63 5.01 11.90
C TYR A 29 4.15 4.89 13.34
N ALA A 30 3.73 5.75 14.26
CA ALA A 30 4.25 5.91 15.63
C ALA A 30 5.77 6.19 15.65
N ILE A 31 6.24 7.06 14.78
CA ILE A 31 7.65 7.47 14.69
C ILE A 31 7.91 8.88 15.26
N THR A 32 6.84 9.60 15.60
CA THR A 32 6.90 10.93 16.19
C THR A 32 6.33 10.95 17.61
N ASN A 33 6.61 12.01 18.36
CA ASN A 33 6.06 12.18 19.72
C ASN A 33 4.67 12.87 19.73
N PHE A 34 4.03 13.03 18.58
CA PHE A 34 2.71 13.62 18.51
C PHE A 34 1.64 12.64 18.94
N SER A 35 0.63 13.12 19.69
CA SER A 35 -0.45 12.27 20.21
C SER A 35 -1.31 11.61 19.12
N TRP A 36 -1.35 12.18 17.93
CA TRP A 36 -2.07 11.62 16.78
C TRP A 36 -1.29 10.53 16.04
N ASP A 37 0.05 10.45 16.22
CA ASP A 37 0.90 9.46 15.53
C ASP A 37 0.90 8.13 16.30
N GLN A 38 -0.24 7.49 16.34
CA GLN A 38 -0.43 6.19 16.97
C GLN A 38 -0.87 5.16 15.91
N ILE A 39 -0.24 3.99 15.93
CA ILE A 39 -0.59 2.91 15.00
C ILE A 39 -2.05 2.54 15.18
N ILE A 40 -2.82 2.59 14.10
CA ILE A 40 -4.18 2.07 14.07
C ILE A 40 -4.13 0.55 14.27
N PRO A 41 -4.90 -0.04 15.18
CA PRO A 41 -4.91 -1.48 15.38
C PRO A 41 -5.18 -2.22 14.06
N PHE A 42 -4.24 -3.02 13.61
CA PHE A 42 -4.29 -3.64 12.27
C PHE A 42 -5.54 -4.47 12.03
N ASN A 43 -6.01 -5.21 13.04
CA ASN A 43 -7.21 -6.02 12.90
C ASN A 43 -8.45 -5.15 12.61
N GLU A 44 -8.64 -4.05 13.34
CA GLU A 44 -9.75 -3.13 13.12
C GLU A 44 -9.64 -2.42 11.78
N MET A 45 -8.44 -1.97 11.44
CA MET A 45 -8.16 -1.33 10.15
C MET A 45 -8.52 -2.27 8.99
N TRP A 46 -8.01 -3.50 8.98
CA TRP A 46 -8.25 -4.46 7.91
C TRP A 46 -9.73 -4.85 7.80
N ASP A 47 -10.43 -5.06 8.93
CA ASP A 47 -11.86 -5.38 8.92
C ASP A 47 -12.66 -4.31 8.16
N LYS A 48 -12.38 -3.03 8.40
CA LYS A 48 -13.09 -1.93 7.77
C LYS A 48 -12.65 -1.70 6.31
N LEU A 49 -11.36 -1.72 6.03
CA LEU A 49 -10.83 -1.58 4.67
C LEU A 49 -11.41 -2.65 3.73
N LEU A 50 -11.46 -3.91 4.19
CA LEU A 50 -11.99 -5.03 3.41
C LEU A 50 -13.50 -4.96 3.19
N LYS A 51 -14.24 -4.33 4.11
CA LYS A 51 -15.67 -4.06 3.93
C LYS A 51 -15.94 -2.93 2.93
N LEU A 52 -15.03 -1.97 2.80
CA LEU A 52 -15.19 -0.82 1.91
C LEU A 52 -14.69 -1.08 0.49
N ILE A 53 -13.60 -1.81 0.33
CA ILE A 53 -13.01 -2.04 -0.99
C ILE A 53 -13.84 -3.02 -1.83
N LYS A 54 -13.97 -2.77 -3.13
CA LYS A 54 -14.48 -3.73 -4.10
C LYS A 54 -13.58 -4.97 -4.19
N ASP A 55 -14.07 -6.06 -4.77
CA ASP A 55 -13.33 -7.33 -4.78
C ASP A 55 -12.03 -7.26 -5.60
N ASP A 56 -12.02 -6.52 -6.69
CA ASP A 56 -10.86 -6.30 -7.56
C ASP A 56 -10.14 -4.96 -7.30
N GLY A 57 -10.56 -4.24 -6.26
CA GLY A 57 -10.00 -2.95 -5.89
C GLY A 57 -8.62 -3.03 -5.23
N ALA A 58 -7.93 -1.90 -5.17
CA ALA A 58 -6.60 -1.76 -4.60
C ALA A 58 -6.64 -1.01 -3.26
N ILE A 59 -5.93 -1.53 -2.25
CA ILE A 59 -5.62 -0.82 -1.01
C ILE A 59 -4.14 -0.46 -1.06
N VAL A 60 -3.83 0.83 -1.06
CA VAL A 60 -2.49 1.38 -1.21
C VAL A 60 -2.13 2.11 0.07
N LEU A 61 -1.16 1.58 0.80
CA LEU A 61 -0.75 2.09 2.10
C LEU A 61 0.72 2.50 2.06
N PHE A 62 0.98 3.74 2.46
CA PHE A 62 2.33 4.22 2.64
C PHE A 62 2.94 3.67 3.93
N GLY A 63 4.26 3.58 3.97
CA GLY A 63 4.95 3.10 5.15
C GLY A 63 6.45 3.33 5.09
N ASN A 64 7.06 3.21 6.27
CA ASN A 64 8.50 3.23 6.45
C ASN A 64 8.88 2.15 7.47
N GLU A 65 10.09 1.60 7.37
CA GLU A 65 10.53 0.58 8.32
C GLU A 65 10.68 1.15 9.76
N PRO A 66 10.28 0.40 10.79
CA PRO A 66 9.82 -1.00 10.83
C PRO A 66 8.31 -1.17 10.60
N PHE A 67 7.53 -0.08 10.47
CA PHE A 67 6.08 -0.13 10.27
C PHE A 67 5.71 -0.92 8.99
N SER A 68 6.42 -0.70 7.89
CA SER A 68 6.19 -1.40 6.61
C SER A 68 6.23 -2.92 6.76
N SER A 69 7.22 -3.45 7.47
CA SER A 69 7.35 -4.89 7.72
C SER A 69 6.19 -5.42 8.57
N ASN A 70 5.79 -4.70 9.60
CA ASN A 70 4.66 -5.07 10.44
C ASN A 70 3.34 -5.04 9.67
N LEU A 71 3.15 -4.04 8.82
CA LEU A 71 1.96 -3.92 7.98
C LEU A 71 1.86 -5.05 6.96
N ARG A 72 2.96 -5.42 6.27
CA ARG A 72 2.99 -6.59 5.36
C ARG A 72 2.63 -7.87 6.10
N ARG A 73 3.23 -8.13 7.26
CA ARG A 73 2.95 -9.30 8.08
C ARG A 73 1.53 -9.35 8.63
N SER A 74 0.92 -8.20 8.89
CA SER A 74 -0.44 -8.13 9.41
C SER A 74 -1.48 -8.69 8.42
N ASN A 75 -1.16 -8.72 7.12
CA ASN A 75 -2.04 -9.32 6.11
C ASN A 75 -1.28 -9.79 4.86
N GLU A 76 -0.39 -10.76 5.02
CA GLU A 76 0.43 -11.33 3.94
C GLU A 76 -0.41 -11.88 2.77
N LYS A 77 -1.58 -12.45 3.08
CA LYS A 77 -2.46 -13.03 2.05
C LYS A 77 -2.99 -12.01 1.05
N LEU A 78 -3.12 -10.76 1.45
CA LEU A 78 -3.62 -9.67 0.60
C LEU A 78 -2.49 -8.86 -0.03
N TYR A 79 -1.26 -8.95 0.47
CA TYR A 79 -0.12 -8.23 -0.08
C TYR A 79 0.16 -8.70 -1.52
N ARG A 80 0.39 -7.74 -2.44
CA ARG A 80 0.62 -8.02 -3.86
C ARG A 80 2.00 -7.60 -4.31
N TYR A 81 2.34 -6.33 -4.15
CA TYR A 81 3.62 -5.74 -4.49
C TYR A 81 3.79 -4.38 -3.81
N ASP A 82 4.95 -3.78 -3.97
CA ASP A 82 5.20 -2.41 -3.52
C ASP A 82 5.99 -1.61 -4.56
N TRP A 83 5.87 -0.29 -4.44
CA TRP A 83 6.76 0.66 -5.08
C TRP A 83 7.63 1.32 -4.03
N LYS A 84 8.80 1.81 -4.46
CA LYS A 84 9.69 2.64 -3.65
C LYS A 84 9.56 4.08 -4.13
N TRP A 85 8.97 4.92 -3.30
CA TRP A 85 8.93 6.35 -3.57
C TRP A 85 10.24 6.99 -3.16
N LEU A 86 11.06 7.34 -4.15
CA LEU A 86 12.32 8.06 -3.93
C LEU A 86 12.01 9.52 -3.60
N LYS A 87 12.48 9.96 -2.44
CA LYS A 87 12.30 11.34 -1.98
C LYS A 87 13.34 12.26 -2.62
N THR A 88 12.92 13.46 -2.99
CA THR A 88 13.85 14.51 -3.45
C THR A 88 14.73 15.04 -2.34
N GLN A 89 14.24 14.96 -1.09
CA GLN A 89 15.01 15.31 0.10
C GLN A 89 15.09 14.10 1.03
N VAL A 90 16.29 13.80 1.48
CA VAL A 90 16.57 12.73 2.43
C VAL A 90 16.19 13.16 3.84
N THR A 91 15.87 12.21 4.72
CA THR A 91 15.49 12.44 6.12
C THR A 91 16.37 11.66 7.07
N GLY A 92 16.33 12.01 8.37
CA GLY A 92 17.10 11.31 9.40
C GLY A 92 18.46 11.93 9.73
N PHE A 93 18.68 13.21 9.44
CA PHE A 93 19.94 13.92 9.67
C PHE A 93 20.49 13.79 11.09
N GLN A 94 19.62 13.73 12.10
CA GLN A 94 20.03 13.58 13.51
C GLN A 94 20.85 12.30 13.73
N ASN A 95 20.59 11.28 12.95
CA ASN A 95 21.22 9.96 13.04
C ASN A 95 22.30 9.72 11.97
N ALA A 96 22.67 10.74 11.18
CA ALA A 96 23.59 10.59 10.05
C ALA A 96 24.99 10.05 10.40
N LYS A 97 25.40 10.20 11.68
CA LYS A 97 26.67 9.64 12.19
C LYS A 97 26.59 8.14 12.50
N PHE A 98 25.39 7.57 12.59
CA PHE A 98 25.18 6.22 13.08
C PHE A 98 24.51 5.31 12.04
N GLN A 99 23.80 5.89 11.05
CA GLN A 99 23.10 5.13 10.02
C GLN A 99 22.94 5.97 8.75
N PRO A 100 22.74 5.31 7.57
CA PRO A 100 22.44 6.01 6.33
C PRO A 100 21.17 6.85 6.44
N LEU A 101 21.13 7.97 5.69
CA LEU A 101 19.93 8.78 5.56
C LEU A 101 18.84 8.02 4.79
N ARG A 102 17.59 8.28 5.13
CA ARG A 102 16.45 7.67 4.45
C ARG A 102 16.12 8.47 3.19
N CYS A 103 16.11 7.80 2.05
CA CYS A 103 15.83 8.41 0.75
C CYS A 103 14.56 7.87 0.07
N TYR A 104 13.84 6.92 0.67
CA TYR A 104 12.61 6.37 0.11
C TYR A 104 11.56 6.04 1.16
N GLU A 105 10.32 5.88 0.70
CA GLU A 105 9.22 5.29 1.44
C GLU A 105 8.60 4.14 0.63
N ASP A 106 7.99 3.21 1.35
CA ASP A 106 7.27 2.09 0.75
C ASP A 106 5.84 2.52 0.40
N ILE A 107 5.38 2.14 -0.80
CA ILE A 107 3.98 2.24 -1.20
C ILE A 107 3.50 0.81 -1.43
N MET A 108 2.85 0.24 -0.43
CA MET A 108 2.46 -1.17 -0.42
C MET A 108 1.05 -1.34 -0.99
N VAL A 109 0.89 -2.29 -1.88
CA VAL A 109 -0.38 -2.58 -2.56
C VAL A 109 -0.93 -3.92 -2.09
N PHE A 110 -2.19 -3.88 -1.63
CA PHE A 110 -2.97 -5.02 -1.19
C PHE A 110 -4.26 -5.15 -2.01
N SER A 111 -4.72 -6.36 -2.23
CA SER A 111 -6.00 -6.63 -2.90
C SER A 111 -6.54 -7.99 -2.48
N LYS A 112 -7.86 -8.16 -2.52
CA LYS A 112 -8.53 -9.45 -2.27
C LYS A 112 -8.21 -10.49 -3.35
N VAL A 113 -7.91 -10.03 -4.58
CA VAL A 113 -7.58 -10.88 -5.72
C VAL A 113 -6.12 -10.77 -6.10
N GLY A 114 -5.61 -11.76 -6.83
CA GLY A 114 -4.19 -11.80 -7.21
C GLY A 114 -3.82 -10.74 -8.25
N ALA A 115 -2.52 -10.46 -8.35
CA ALA A 115 -1.92 -9.53 -9.31
C ALA A 115 -0.99 -10.26 -10.30
N VAL A 116 -1.35 -11.48 -10.70
CA VAL A 116 -0.54 -12.33 -11.59
C VAL A 116 -1.38 -12.87 -12.74
N SER A 117 -0.74 -13.18 -13.86
CA SER A 117 -1.39 -13.63 -15.09
C SER A 117 -2.18 -14.94 -14.95
N SER A 118 -1.85 -15.77 -13.97
CA SER A 118 -2.57 -17.03 -13.67
C SER A 118 -3.91 -16.82 -12.95
N CYS A 119 -4.20 -15.62 -12.46
CA CYS A 119 -5.49 -15.31 -11.83
C CYS A 119 -6.60 -15.22 -12.88
N LYS A 120 -7.71 -15.92 -12.66
CA LYS A 120 -8.89 -15.84 -13.52
C LYS A 120 -9.49 -14.42 -13.58
N LYS A 121 -9.47 -13.72 -12.46
CA LYS A 121 -9.90 -12.32 -12.33
C LYS A 121 -8.87 -11.57 -11.49
N PRO A 122 -7.84 -10.99 -12.12
CA PRO A 122 -6.82 -10.24 -11.42
C PRO A 122 -7.36 -8.89 -10.91
N MET A 123 -6.63 -8.26 -10.00
CA MET A 123 -6.91 -6.88 -9.59
C MET A 123 -6.83 -5.92 -10.77
N CYS A 124 -7.57 -4.82 -10.70
CA CYS A 124 -7.50 -3.77 -11.72
C CYS A 124 -6.10 -3.15 -11.76
N TYR A 125 -5.52 -3.09 -12.96
CA TYR A 125 -4.24 -2.44 -13.20
C TYR A 125 -4.27 -1.73 -14.55
N TYR A 126 -4.00 -0.43 -14.55
CA TYR A 126 -4.01 0.43 -15.73
C TYR A 126 -2.64 1.08 -15.90
N PRO A 127 -1.67 0.40 -16.54
CA PRO A 127 -0.33 0.94 -16.71
C PRO A 127 -0.35 2.24 -17.51
N GLN A 128 0.39 3.25 -17.06
CA GLN A 128 0.52 4.54 -17.70
C GLN A 128 1.90 4.64 -18.37
N GLY A 129 2.01 5.52 -19.38
CA GLY A 129 3.30 5.81 -20.02
C GLY A 129 3.84 4.67 -20.88
N LEU A 130 3.00 3.72 -21.32
CA LEU A 130 3.42 2.67 -22.24
C LEU A 130 3.69 3.26 -23.62
N VAL A 131 4.85 2.93 -24.18
CA VAL A 131 5.25 3.27 -25.55
C VAL A 131 5.40 1.98 -26.34
N ASN A 132 4.77 1.91 -27.53
CA ASN A 132 4.98 0.78 -28.43
C ASN A 132 6.42 0.76 -28.93
N ILE A 133 7.15 -0.31 -28.64
CA ILE A 133 8.48 -0.54 -29.17
C ILE A 133 8.41 -1.72 -30.13
N ASN A 134 8.78 -1.49 -31.41
CA ASN A 134 8.89 -2.55 -32.44
C ASN A 134 10.20 -3.34 -32.29
N LEU A 135 10.52 -3.81 -31.07
CA LEU A 135 11.67 -4.66 -30.82
C LEU A 135 11.24 -6.12 -30.78
N LYS A 136 11.83 -6.95 -31.66
CA LYS A 136 11.75 -8.40 -31.49
C LYS A 136 12.68 -8.79 -30.33
N VAL A 137 12.12 -9.00 -29.16
CA VAL A 137 12.88 -9.57 -28.04
C VAL A 137 12.99 -11.07 -28.27
N MET A 138 14.16 -11.55 -28.59
CA MET A 138 14.46 -12.99 -28.52
C MET A 138 14.52 -13.38 -27.05
N ARG A 139 13.51 -14.13 -26.57
CA ARG A 139 13.62 -14.82 -25.29
C ARG A 139 14.57 -15.97 -25.46
N SER A 140 15.75 -15.92 -24.85
CA SER A 140 16.54 -17.11 -24.62
C SER A 140 15.75 -18.01 -23.67
N SER A 141 15.33 -19.19 -24.10
CA SER A 141 14.88 -20.26 -23.22
C SER A 141 16.09 -20.66 -22.37
N VAL A 142 16.11 -20.23 -21.13
CA VAL A 142 17.01 -20.84 -20.15
C VAL A 142 16.24 -22.05 -19.64
N ASP A 143 16.57 -23.22 -20.14
CA ASP A 143 16.12 -24.48 -19.56
C ASP A 143 16.84 -24.64 -18.21
N TYR A 144 16.06 -24.70 -17.12
CA TYR A 144 16.54 -25.07 -15.79
C TYR A 144 16.36 -26.57 -15.58
#